data_8e212e1f1582098867f386846754a26c
#
_entry.id   8e212e1f1582098867f386846754a26c
#
_cell.length_a   1.000
_cell.length_b   1.000
_cell.length_c   1.000
_cell.angle_alpha   90.00
_cell.angle_beta   90.00
_cell.angle_gamma   90.00
#
_symmetry.space_group_name_H-M   'P 1'
#
loop_
_entity.id
_entity.type
_entity.pdbx_description
1 polymer ?
#
loop_
_entity_poly.entity_id
_entity_poly.type
_entity_poly.pdbx_seq_one_letter_code
_entity_poly.pdbx_strand_id
1 'polypeptide(L)'
;PEQSEQAQASLANVNYALETVYDPEIPVNVKDLGLIYSVEIKDNNVYVIMTLTSPGCGMGPVLIEEIKDRLSKAPHVEEVYIEITFEPPWSRELMTEEAQLELGVF
;
A
#
# COMPACT_ATOMS: atom_id res chain seq x y z
N PRO A 1 -19.35 20.56 10.23
CA PRO A 1 -18.04 19.89 10.40
C PRO A 1 -18.09 18.41 10.07
N GLU A 2 -19.19 17.77 10.48
CA GLU A 2 -19.30 16.34 10.17
C GLU A 2 -19.35 16.10 8.66
N GLN A 3 -20.01 16.99 7.95
CA GLN A 3 -20.10 16.86 6.52
C GLN A 3 -18.74 17.06 5.86
N SER A 4 -17.94 17.99 6.40
CA SER A 4 -16.59 18.19 5.90
C SER A 4 -15.77 16.93 6.09
N GLU A 5 -15.89 16.31 7.25
CA GLU A 5 -15.15 15.09 7.53
C GLU A 5 -15.57 13.96 6.62
N GLN A 6 -16.88 13.86 6.37
CA GLN A 6 -17.39 12.83 5.48
C GLN A 6 -16.96 13.04 4.04
N ALA A 7 -16.67 14.28 3.68
CA ALA A 7 -16.26 14.60 2.32
C ALA A 7 -14.77 14.52 2.11
N GLN A 8 -14.04 13.97 3.07
CA GLN A 8 -12.58 13.88 2.99
C GLN A 8 -12.15 12.44 2.93
N ALA A 9 -11.07 12.19 2.20
CA ALA A 9 -10.45 10.88 2.18
C ALA A 9 -9.96 10.54 3.57
N SER A 10 -10.10 9.29 3.95
CA SER A 10 -9.77 8.83 5.28
C SER A 10 -8.60 7.86 5.23
N LEU A 11 -7.66 8.01 6.16
CA LEU A 11 -6.53 7.11 6.24
C LEU A 11 -6.98 5.67 6.49
N ALA A 12 -8.04 5.49 7.26
CA ALA A 12 -8.58 4.16 7.50
C ALA A 12 -9.05 3.50 6.21
N ASN A 13 -9.75 4.27 5.35
CA ASN A 13 -10.23 3.74 4.08
C ASN A 13 -9.09 3.44 3.13
N VAL A 14 -8.06 4.30 3.14
CA VAL A 14 -6.89 4.08 2.30
C VAL A 14 -6.15 2.83 2.74
N ASN A 15 -5.95 2.66 4.04
CA ASN A 15 -5.29 1.47 4.55
C ASN A 15 -6.08 0.21 4.25
N TYR A 16 -7.40 0.29 4.35
CA TYR A 16 -8.24 -0.85 4.00
C TYR A 16 -8.07 -1.22 2.54
N ALA A 17 -8.03 -0.23 1.66
CA ALA A 17 -7.84 -0.48 0.24
C ALA A 17 -6.49 -1.15 -0.02
N LEU A 18 -5.46 -0.72 0.68
CA LEU A 18 -4.14 -1.34 0.54
C LEU A 18 -4.15 -2.80 0.99
N GLU A 19 -4.96 -3.13 1.98
CA GLU A 19 -5.06 -4.50 2.46
C GLU A 19 -5.78 -5.41 1.47
N THR A 20 -6.39 -4.85 0.44
CA THR A 20 -7.04 -5.66 -0.60
C THR A 20 -6.14 -5.92 -1.80
N VAL A 21 -4.95 -5.34 -1.82
CA VAL A 21 -4.01 -5.53 -2.93
C VAL A 21 -2.98 -6.57 -2.53
N TYR A 22 -2.91 -7.65 -3.29
CA TYR A 22 -2.01 -8.76 -3.01
C TYR A 22 -0.87 -8.78 -4.01
N ASP A 23 0.32 -9.13 -3.52
CA ASP A 23 1.46 -9.38 -4.39
C ASP A 23 1.10 -10.56 -5.29
N PRO A 24 1.34 -10.46 -6.60
CA PRO A 24 0.95 -11.55 -7.51
C PRO A 24 1.67 -12.87 -7.26
N GLU A 25 2.80 -12.83 -6.58
CA GLU A 25 3.59 -14.04 -6.34
C GLU A 25 3.51 -14.53 -4.91
N ILE A 26 3.01 -13.70 -4.00
CA ILE A 26 2.97 -14.01 -2.58
C ILE A 26 1.54 -13.78 -2.08
N PRO A 27 0.91 -14.77 -1.43
CA PRO A 27 -0.50 -14.63 -1.02
C PRO A 27 -0.67 -13.79 0.23
N VAL A 28 -0.06 -12.62 0.25
CA VAL A 28 -0.15 -11.67 1.36
C VAL A 28 -0.32 -10.28 0.76
N ASN A 29 -1.17 -9.46 1.39
CA ASN A 29 -1.40 -8.13 0.85
C ASN A 29 -0.18 -7.24 1.07
N VAL A 30 -0.10 -6.17 0.26
CA VAL A 30 1.10 -5.32 0.23
C VAL A 30 1.37 -4.63 1.56
N LYS A 31 0.33 -4.35 2.33
CA LYS A 31 0.52 -3.69 3.61
C LYS A 31 1.14 -4.64 4.63
N ASP A 32 0.64 -5.87 4.70
CA ASP A 32 1.17 -6.86 5.63
C ASP A 32 2.55 -7.34 5.20
N LEU A 33 2.86 -7.27 3.92
CA LEU A 33 4.20 -7.57 3.44
C LEU A 33 5.24 -6.54 3.87
N GLY A 34 4.79 -5.38 4.32
CA GLY A 34 5.72 -4.34 4.73
C GLY A 34 6.24 -3.53 3.55
N LEU A 35 5.53 -3.54 2.43
CA LEU A 35 5.96 -2.78 1.25
C LEU A 35 5.59 -1.31 1.34
N ILE A 36 4.63 -0.96 2.18
CA ILE A 36 4.14 0.41 2.28
C ILE A 36 4.87 1.10 3.43
N TYR A 37 5.70 2.07 3.09
CA TYR A 37 6.51 2.77 4.09
C TYR A 37 5.81 4.00 4.65
N SER A 38 5.03 4.70 3.83
CA SER A 38 4.39 5.92 4.26
C SER A 38 3.14 6.17 3.45
N VAL A 39 2.10 6.66 4.12
CA VAL A 39 0.86 7.05 3.48
C VAL A 39 0.46 8.40 4.05
N GLU A 40 0.29 9.39 3.18
CA GLU A 40 -0.17 10.70 3.58
C GLU A 40 -1.36 11.12 2.72
N ILE A 41 -2.29 11.84 3.33
CA ILE A 41 -3.44 12.37 2.63
C ILE A 41 -3.42 13.89 2.79
N LYS A 42 -3.46 14.59 1.64
CA LYS A 42 -3.44 16.04 1.65
C LYS A 42 -4.39 16.52 0.57
N ASP A 43 -5.42 17.27 0.97
CA ASP A 43 -6.43 17.80 0.03
C ASP A 43 -7.06 16.67 -0.78
N ASN A 44 -7.31 15.53 -0.14
CA ASN A 44 -7.89 14.33 -0.76
C ASN A 44 -6.99 13.68 -1.81
N ASN A 45 -5.73 14.08 -1.85
CA ASN A 45 -4.70 13.41 -2.65
C ASN A 45 -3.93 12.47 -1.75
N VAL A 46 -3.69 11.27 -2.23
CA VAL A 46 -3.00 10.24 -1.46
C VAL A 46 -1.57 10.11 -1.96
N TYR A 47 -0.63 10.19 -1.05
CA TYR A 47 0.80 10.08 -1.36
C TYR A 47 1.34 8.84 -0.67
N VAL A 48 1.83 7.89 -1.45
CA VAL A 48 2.34 6.62 -0.93
C VAL A 48 3.81 6.49 -1.26
N ILE A 49 4.61 6.16 -0.24
CA ILE A 49 6.00 5.78 -0.44
C ILE A 49 6.08 4.31 -0.13
N MET A 50 6.55 3.53 -1.09
CA MET A 50 6.59 2.09 -0.93
C MET A 50 7.84 1.51 -1.56
N THR A 51 8.06 0.23 -1.32
CA THR A 51 9.18 -0.47 -1.91
C THR A 51 8.69 -1.75 -2.57
N LEU A 52 9.62 -2.47 -3.19
CA LEU A 52 9.37 -3.79 -3.76
C LEU A 52 10.28 -4.78 -3.07
N THR A 53 9.93 -6.07 -3.18
CA THR A 53 10.73 -7.10 -2.51
C THR A 53 12.13 -7.21 -3.11
N SER A 54 12.29 -6.79 -4.37
CA SER A 54 13.63 -6.70 -4.96
C SER A 54 13.60 -5.67 -6.07
N PRO A 55 14.74 -5.00 -6.33
CA PRO A 55 14.82 -4.00 -7.39
C PRO A 55 14.51 -4.53 -8.78
N GLY A 56 14.72 -5.83 -9.00
CA GLY A 56 14.49 -6.44 -10.30
C GLY A 56 13.13 -7.08 -10.44
N CYS A 57 12.16 -6.73 -9.60
CA CYS A 57 10.84 -7.33 -9.63
C CYS A 57 10.10 -6.94 -10.91
N GLY A 58 9.87 -7.90 -11.78
CA GLY A 58 9.16 -7.65 -13.02
C GLY A 58 7.69 -7.34 -12.86
N MET A 59 7.14 -7.64 -11.69
CA MET A 59 5.73 -7.40 -11.40
C MET A 59 5.49 -6.04 -10.76
N GLY A 60 6.55 -5.26 -10.55
CA GLY A 60 6.41 -3.96 -9.92
C GLY A 60 5.42 -3.04 -10.61
N PRO A 61 5.52 -2.84 -11.93
CA PRO A 61 4.58 -1.98 -12.63
C PRO A 61 3.13 -2.45 -12.52
N VAL A 62 2.91 -3.75 -12.54
CA VAL A 62 1.57 -4.31 -12.39
C VAL A 62 1.03 -4.02 -10.99
N LEU A 63 1.88 -4.21 -9.99
CA LEU A 63 1.48 -3.98 -8.61
C LEU A 63 1.16 -2.50 -8.36
N ILE A 64 1.98 -1.61 -8.90
CA ILE A 64 1.76 -0.18 -8.76
C ILE A 64 0.42 0.22 -9.38
N GLU A 65 0.13 -0.30 -10.56
CA GLU A 65 -1.13 0.00 -11.23
C GLU A 65 -2.32 -0.47 -10.41
N GLU A 66 -2.21 -1.65 -9.83
CA GLU A 66 -3.29 -2.19 -9.02
C GLU A 66 -3.50 -1.35 -7.75
N ILE A 67 -2.43 -0.94 -7.12
CA ILE A 67 -2.51 -0.09 -5.93
C ILE A 67 -3.20 1.24 -6.28
N LYS A 68 -2.78 1.85 -7.38
CA LYS A 68 -3.40 3.10 -7.82
C LYS A 68 -4.89 2.92 -8.08
N ASP A 69 -5.25 1.83 -8.74
CA ASP A 69 -6.65 1.56 -9.05
C ASP A 69 -7.47 1.41 -7.76
N ARG A 70 -6.97 0.62 -6.82
CA ARG A 70 -7.70 0.38 -5.58
C ARG A 70 -7.81 1.64 -4.74
N LEU A 71 -6.74 2.42 -4.64
CA LEU A 71 -6.77 3.64 -3.86
C LEU A 71 -7.67 4.70 -4.49
N SER A 72 -7.69 4.76 -5.81
CA SER A 72 -8.53 5.75 -6.49
C SER A 72 -10.01 5.47 -6.29
N LYS A 73 -10.36 4.25 -5.93
CA LYS A 73 -11.75 3.89 -5.67
C LYS A 73 -12.15 4.09 -4.21
N ALA A 74 -11.22 4.43 -3.35
CA ALA A 74 -11.54 4.73 -1.96
C ALA A 74 -12.36 6.02 -1.89
N PRO A 75 -13.26 6.15 -0.89
CA PRO A 75 -14.13 7.32 -0.83
C PRO A 75 -13.35 8.62 -0.75
N HIS A 76 -13.73 9.56 -1.61
CA HIS A 76 -13.22 10.94 -1.62
C HIS A 76 -11.77 11.10 -2.03
N VAL A 77 -11.13 10.04 -2.51
CA VAL A 77 -9.76 10.13 -3.03
C VAL A 77 -9.80 10.74 -4.42
N GLU A 78 -9.01 11.80 -4.63
CA GLU A 78 -8.98 12.49 -5.92
C GLU A 78 -7.81 12.03 -6.78
N GLU A 79 -6.59 12.08 -6.23
CA GLU A 79 -5.39 11.66 -6.96
C GLU A 79 -4.57 10.75 -6.09
N VAL A 80 -3.84 9.85 -6.73
CA VAL A 80 -2.94 8.93 -6.03
C VAL A 80 -1.55 9.05 -6.63
N TYR A 81 -0.58 9.30 -5.78
CA TYR A 81 0.83 9.42 -6.18
C TYR A 81 1.62 8.36 -5.45
N ILE A 82 2.37 7.56 -6.19
CA ILE A 82 3.15 6.47 -5.62
C ILE A 82 4.62 6.69 -5.97
N GLU A 83 5.44 6.69 -4.94
CA GLU A 83 6.89 6.81 -5.09
C GLU A 83 7.53 5.51 -4.61
N ILE A 84 8.42 4.95 -5.43
CA ILE A 84 9.13 3.72 -5.09
C ILE A 84 10.49 4.10 -4.54
N THR A 85 10.84 3.51 -3.39
CA THR A 85 12.16 3.70 -2.80
C THR A 85 12.71 2.34 -2.42
N PHE A 86 14.05 2.23 -2.43
CA PHE A 86 14.73 1.03 -1.95
C PHE A 86 15.58 1.34 -0.73
N GLU A 87 15.26 2.44 -0.07
CA GLU A 87 15.93 2.85 1.16
C GLU A 87 14.89 3.09 2.25
N PRO A 88 14.86 2.29 3.29
CA PRO A 88 15.65 1.07 3.51
C PRO A 88 15.19 -0.06 2.60
N PRO A 89 16.05 -1.04 2.32
CA PRO A 89 15.64 -2.19 1.51
C PRO A 89 14.65 -3.05 2.27
N TRP A 90 13.76 -3.68 1.51
CA TRP A 90 12.78 -4.57 2.11
C TRP A 90 13.45 -5.81 2.70
N SER A 91 12.91 -6.28 3.82
CA SER A 91 13.33 -7.54 4.42
C SER A 91 12.12 -8.20 5.07
N ARG A 92 12.28 -9.48 5.39
CA ARG A 92 11.18 -10.23 6.01
C ARG A 92 10.74 -9.63 7.35
N GLU A 93 11.65 -8.94 8.00
CA GLU A 93 11.33 -8.34 9.29
C GLU A 93 10.30 -7.23 9.18
N LEU A 94 10.11 -6.67 7.99
CA LEU A 94 9.10 -5.65 7.76
C LEU A 94 7.70 -6.22 7.65
N MET A 95 7.60 -7.54 7.48
CA MET A 95 6.30 -8.20 7.40
C MET A 95 5.64 -8.25 8.77
N THR A 96 4.30 -8.18 8.76
CA THR A 96 3.57 -8.40 10.00
C THR A 96 3.77 -9.84 10.46
N GLU A 97 3.52 -10.07 11.74
CA GLU A 97 3.65 -11.41 12.29
C GLU A 97 2.71 -12.38 11.60
N GLU A 98 1.50 -11.92 11.29
CA GLU A 98 0.54 -12.75 10.58
C GLU A 98 1.05 -13.14 9.19
N ALA A 99 1.67 -12.20 8.49
CA ALA A 99 2.20 -12.49 7.17
C ALA A 99 3.33 -13.51 7.25
N GLN A 100 4.18 -13.38 8.25
CA GLN A 100 5.28 -14.32 8.44
C GLN A 100 4.77 -15.71 8.73
N LEU A 101 3.72 -15.81 9.53
CA LEU A 101 3.09 -17.09 9.81
C LEU A 101 2.50 -17.71 8.56
N GLU A 102 1.82 -16.88 7.77
CA GLU A 102 1.16 -17.35 6.55
C GLU A 102 2.17 -17.94 5.59
N LEU A 103 3.35 -17.36 5.51
CA LEU A 103 4.38 -17.81 4.59
C LEU A 103 5.32 -18.84 5.18
N GLY A 104 5.22 -19.10 6.48
CA GLY A 104 6.07 -20.08 7.14
C GLY A 104 7.54 -19.68 7.21
N VAL A 105 7.82 -18.39 7.38
CA VAL A 105 9.20 -17.89 7.32
C VAL A 105 9.78 -17.59 8.70
N PHE A 106 9.44 -18.35 9.67
CA PHE A 106 10.04 -18.20 11.00
C PHE A 106 11.34 -18.93 11.08
#